data_7175a38f35725315ab5e392718f3b5e4
#
_entry.id   7175a38f35725315ab5e392718f3b5e4
#
_cell.length_a   1.000
_cell.length_b   1.000
_cell.length_c   1.000
_cell.angle_alpha   90.00
_cell.angle_beta   90.00
_cell.angle_gamma   90.00
#
_symmetry.space_group_name_H-M   'P 1'
#
loop_
_entity.id
_entity.type
_entity.pdbx_description
1 polymer ?
#
loop_
_entity_poly.entity_id
_entity_poly.type
_entity_poly.pdbx_seq_one_letter_code
_entity_poly.pdbx_strand_id
1 'polypeptide(L)'
;MFLTLLTFLSAISISVIAAGYSIVGLATLFAGAVVPIIAMGSALEVGKLVAASWLYHNWNSDVPRLLKSYLFGAIIVLVFITSLGIFGFLSKAHLDQVKPVSGNNIKIELLDKQINQQNLIIDRAEKQINLLDKALEVYIDKEYVSKGLKERKKQEEERTLLTNTINDASDKIFELTNSKAELQLSQDKIEAEVGPIKYVAELIYGENAQDNFDKAVRFVILILIFVFDPLAVLLLIAANISLRQWRKKRNLIKSEEKFNLKEKLDRERSKLKKVREKTRDYRKMMTKIGDFKDMSPDEIKVKLDQIYDWNDKTIK
;
A
#
# COMPACT_ATOMS: atom_id res chain seq x y z
N MET A 1 -4.99 12.72 -21.29
CA MET A 1 -4.35 11.40 -21.39
C MET A 1 -3.51 11.05 -20.15
N PHE A 2 -2.58 11.90 -19.74
CA PHE A 2 -1.71 11.65 -18.56
C PHE A 2 -2.51 11.41 -17.27
N LEU A 3 -3.46 12.29 -16.95
CA LEU A 3 -4.29 12.17 -15.73
C LEU A 3 -5.14 10.89 -15.74
N THR A 4 -5.70 10.51 -16.87
CA THR A 4 -6.49 9.26 -17.01
C THR A 4 -5.63 8.01 -16.81
N LEU A 5 -4.38 8.03 -17.29
CA LEU A 5 -3.44 6.95 -17.09
C LEU A 5 -3.01 6.88 -15.62
N LEU A 6 -2.75 8.03 -15.00
CA LEU A 6 -2.36 8.13 -13.59
C LEU A 6 -3.46 7.61 -12.66
N THR A 7 -4.72 8.02 -12.88
CA THR A 7 -5.87 7.51 -12.09
C THR A 7 -6.05 6.01 -12.26
N PHE A 8 -5.87 5.48 -13.46
CA PHE A 8 -5.97 4.05 -13.72
C PHE A 8 -4.85 3.26 -13.02
N LEU A 9 -3.61 3.75 -13.11
CA LEU A 9 -2.47 3.12 -12.43
C LEU A 9 -2.63 3.15 -10.91
N SER A 10 -3.03 4.29 -10.35
CA SER A 10 -3.29 4.43 -8.91
C SER A 10 -4.41 3.49 -8.44
N ALA A 11 -5.50 3.40 -9.22
CA ALA A 11 -6.61 2.50 -8.90
C ALA A 11 -6.18 1.04 -8.87
N ILE A 12 -5.40 0.58 -9.85
CA ILE A 12 -4.89 -0.79 -9.88
C ILE A 12 -3.92 -1.02 -8.71
N SER A 13 -2.98 -0.12 -8.47
CA SER A 13 -1.99 -0.28 -7.40
C SER A 13 -2.66 -0.40 -6.03
N ILE A 14 -3.59 0.48 -5.70
CA ILE A 14 -4.32 0.43 -4.43
C ILE A 14 -5.17 -0.85 -4.34
N SER A 15 -5.85 -1.23 -5.42
CA SER A 15 -6.66 -2.45 -5.43
C SER A 15 -5.82 -3.71 -5.23
N VAL A 16 -4.64 -3.81 -5.86
CA VAL A 16 -3.74 -4.96 -5.72
C VAL A 16 -3.17 -5.05 -4.30
N ILE A 17 -2.76 -3.91 -3.72
CA ILE A 17 -2.24 -3.87 -2.35
C ILE A 17 -3.33 -4.24 -1.34
N ALA A 18 -4.52 -3.64 -1.46
CA ALA A 18 -5.66 -3.96 -0.60
C ALA A 18 -6.07 -5.43 -0.70
N ALA A 19 -6.14 -5.98 -1.91
CA ALA A 19 -6.40 -7.40 -2.15
C ALA A 19 -5.34 -8.30 -1.50
N GLY A 20 -4.06 -7.96 -1.64
CA GLY A 20 -2.97 -8.70 -1.00
C GLY A 20 -3.12 -8.78 0.51
N TYR A 21 -3.34 -7.65 1.17
CA TYR A 21 -3.53 -7.60 2.62
C TYR A 21 -4.81 -8.32 3.06
N SER A 22 -5.91 -8.17 2.32
CA SER A 22 -7.18 -8.84 2.58
C SER A 22 -7.02 -10.37 2.52
N ILE A 23 -6.43 -10.90 1.43
CA ILE A 23 -6.26 -12.33 1.20
C ILE A 23 -5.32 -12.95 2.25
N VAL A 24 -4.15 -12.32 2.48
CA VAL A 24 -3.20 -12.81 3.49
C VAL A 24 -3.82 -12.75 4.88
N GLY A 25 -4.55 -11.68 5.20
CA GLY A 25 -5.24 -11.53 6.47
C GLY A 25 -6.30 -12.60 6.70
N LEU A 26 -7.16 -12.87 5.71
CA LEU A 26 -8.11 -13.97 5.79
C LEU A 26 -7.41 -15.33 5.97
N ALA A 27 -6.31 -15.57 5.26
CA ALA A 27 -5.52 -16.78 5.41
C ALA A 27 -4.91 -16.92 6.82
N THR A 28 -4.56 -15.81 7.48
CA THR A 28 -4.08 -15.84 8.88
C THR A 28 -5.18 -16.12 9.90
N LEU A 29 -6.41 -15.66 9.64
CA LEU A 29 -7.57 -15.94 10.48
C LEU A 29 -7.98 -17.42 10.42
N PHE A 30 -7.75 -18.08 9.28
CA PHE A 30 -8.11 -19.48 9.02
C PHE A 30 -6.86 -20.32 8.72
N ALA A 31 -5.91 -20.31 9.62
CA ALA A 31 -4.60 -20.95 9.44
C ALA A 31 -4.66 -22.47 9.11
N GLY A 32 -5.76 -23.16 9.42
CA GLY A 32 -5.97 -24.58 9.07
C GLY A 32 -6.34 -24.82 7.59
N ALA A 33 -6.68 -23.75 6.81
CA ALA A 33 -7.17 -23.89 5.43
C ALA A 33 -6.58 -22.79 4.51
N VAL A 34 -5.28 -22.52 4.62
CA VAL A 34 -4.61 -21.38 3.94
C VAL A 34 -4.84 -21.37 2.44
N VAL A 35 -4.61 -22.49 1.73
CA VAL A 35 -4.72 -22.56 0.26
C VAL A 35 -6.16 -22.32 -0.23
N PRO A 36 -7.19 -22.99 0.32
CA PRO A 36 -8.58 -22.71 -0.03
C PRO A 36 -8.98 -21.25 0.25
N ILE A 37 -8.52 -20.67 1.35
CA ILE A 37 -8.82 -19.28 1.70
C ILE A 37 -8.17 -18.30 0.74
N ILE A 38 -6.93 -18.52 0.33
CA ILE A 38 -6.27 -17.69 -0.69
C ILE A 38 -7.06 -17.73 -2.00
N ALA A 39 -7.47 -18.92 -2.46
CA ALA A 39 -8.25 -19.06 -3.69
C ALA A 39 -9.61 -18.34 -3.59
N MET A 40 -10.33 -18.55 -2.47
CA MET A 40 -11.63 -17.93 -2.21
C MET A 40 -11.50 -16.41 -2.06
N GLY A 41 -10.55 -15.92 -1.26
CA GLY A 41 -10.29 -14.50 -1.06
C GLY A 41 -9.93 -13.79 -2.35
N SER A 42 -9.11 -14.42 -3.20
CA SER A 42 -8.79 -13.87 -4.53
C SER A 42 -10.02 -13.75 -5.42
N ALA A 43 -10.89 -14.77 -5.43
CA ALA A 43 -12.14 -14.73 -6.19
C ALA A 43 -13.10 -13.65 -5.65
N LEU A 44 -13.20 -13.48 -4.34
CA LEU A 44 -14.03 -12.44 -3.71
C LEU A 44 -13.54 -11.03 -4.04
N GLU A 45 -12.24 -10.79 -4.03
CA GLU A 45 -11.65 -9.49 -4.38
C GLU A 45 -11.93 -9.11 -5.84
N VAL A 46 -11.70 -10.04 -6.77
CA VAL A 46 -12.03 -9.83 -8.18
C VAL A 46 -13.54 -9.62 -8.36
N GLY A 47 -14.36 -10.46 -7.70
CA GLY A 47 -15.81 -10.38 -7.74
C GLY A 47 -16.35 -9.04 -7.26
N LYS A 48 -15.81 -8.52 -6.15
CA LYS A 48 -16.14 -7.19 -5.60
C LYS A 48 -15.92 -6.08 -6.64
N LEU A 49 -14.75 -6.03 -7.27
CA LEU A 49 -14.40 -5.00 -8.23
C LEU A 49 -15.25 -5.10 -9.50
N VAL A 50 -15.48 -6.31 -10.00
CA VAL A 50 -16.32 -6.57 -11.19
C VAL A 50 -17.77 -6.19 -10.90
N ALA A 51 -18.33 -6.63 -9.76
CA ALA A 51 -19.71 -6.35 -9.38
C ALA A 51 -19.94 -4.84 -9.19
N ALA A 52 -19.03 -4.13 -8.53
CA ALA A 52 -19.11 -2.68 -8.33
C ALA A 52 -19.04 -1.92 -9.67
N SER A 53 -18.11 -2.29 -10.55
CA SER A 53 -17.99 -1.70 -11.88
C SER A 53 -19.23 -1.97 -12.75
N TRP A 54 -19.76 -3.20 -12.71
CA TRP A 54 -20.96 -3.57 -13.42
C TRP A 54 -22.19 -2.83 -12.92
N LEU A 55 -22.38 -2.77 -11.60
CA LEU A 55 -23.51 -2.07 -10.97
C LEU A 55 -23.50 -0.58 -11.31
N TYR A 56 -22.33 0.06 -11.21
CA TYR A 56 -22.17 1.46 -11.60
C TYR A 56 -22.53 1.67 -13.08
N HIS A 57 -22.10 0.77 -13.95
CA HIS A 57 -22.39 0.87 -15.38
C HIS A 57 -23.87 0.76 -15.71
N ASN A 58 -24.56 -0.12 -15.01
CA ASN A 58 -25.96 -0.44 -15.28
C ASN A 58 -26.96 0.25 -14.33
N TRP A 59 -26.49 1.27 -13.56
CA TRP A 59 -27.35 1.95 -12.58
C TRP A 59 -28.59 2.54 -13.21
N ASN A 60 -28.46 3.21 -14.36
CA ASN A 60 -29.55 3.87 -15.09
C ASN A 60 -30.13 3.00 -16.25
N SER A 61 -29.79 1.71 -16.34
CA SER A 61 -30.32 0.80 -17.36
C SER A 61 -31.64 0.17 -16.92
N ASP A 62 -32.36 -0.48 -17.83
CA ASP A 62 -33.64 -1.17 -17.59
C ASP A 62 -33.50 -2.50 -16.82
N VAL A 63 -32.38 -2.74 -16.15
CA VAL A 63 -32.17 -3.95 -15.33
C VAL A 63 -33.11 -3.94 -14.12
N PRO A 64 -33.70 -5.08 -13.72
CA PRO A 64 -34.61 -5.18 -12.59
C PRO A 64 -34.02 -4.56 -11.31
N ARG A 65 -34.81 -3.75 -10.62
CA ARG A 65 -34.41 -3.07 -9.38
C ARG A 65 -33.98 -4.06 -8.30
N LEU A 66 -34.63 -5.21 -8.22
CA LEU A 66 -34.28 -6.29 -7.28
C LEU A 66 -32.81 -6.76 -7.46
N LEU A 67 -32.37 -6.96 -8.70
CA LEU A 67 -31.00 -7.38 -9.00
C LEU A 67 -29.99 -6.28 -8.60
N LYS A 68 -30.29 -5.03 -8.87
CA LYS A 68 -29.43 -3.90 -8.48
C LYS A 68 -29.30 -3.81 -6.94
N SER A 69 -30.43 -3.93 -6.23
CA SER A 69 -30.46 -3.90 -4.77
C SER A 69 -29.69 -5.08 -4.15
N TYR A 70 -29.88 -6.28 -4.69
CA TYR A 70 -29.14 -7.46 -4.25
C TYR A 70 -27.62 -7.31 -4.48
N LEU A 71 -27.23 -6.86 -5.68
CA LEU A 71 -25.81 -6.66 -5.98
C LEU A 71 -25.17 -5.57 -5.10
N PHE A 72 -25.92 -4.49 -4.84
CA PHE A 72 -25.46 -3.42 -3.95
C PHE A 72 -25.22 -3.96 -2.53
N GLY A 73 -26.19 -4.70 -1.98
CA GLY A 73 -26.02 -5.35 -0.68
C GLY A 73 -24.88 -6.36 -0.65
N ALA A 74 -24.73 -7.16 -1.70
CA ALA A 74 -23.63 -8.11 -1.82
C ALA A 74 -22.26 -7.42 -1.83
N ILE A 75 -22.12 -6.29 -2.53
CA ILE A 75 -20.88 -5.50 -2.55
C ILE A 75 -20.55 -5.00 -1.13
N ILE A 76 -21.53 -4.48 -0.38
CA ILE A 76 -21.32 -4.02 0.99
C ILE A 76 -20.82 -5.18 1.87
N VAL A 77 -21.44 -6.35 1.78
CA VAL A 77 -21.02 -7.53 2.53
C VAL A 77 -19.62 -7.98 2.13
N LEU A 78 -19.30 -7.97 0.84
CA LEU A 78 -17.96 -8.30 0.34
C LEU A 78 -16.91 -7.31 0.85
N VAL A 79 -17.18 -6.01 0.81
CA VAL A 79 -16.30 -4.98 1.38
C VAL A 79 -16.07 -5.26 2.87
N PHE A 80 -17.11 -5.59 3.62
CA PHE A 80 -16.98 -5.90 5.05
C PHE A 80 -16.11 -7.14 5.31
N ILE A 81 -16.31 -8.22 4.55
CA ILE A 81 -15.50 -9.45 4.69
C ILE A 81 -14.03 -9.18 4.35
N THR A 82 -13.77 -8.46 3.25
CA THR A 82 -12.39 -8.14 2.83
C THR A 82 -11.71 -7.18 3.82
N SER A 83 -12.47 -6.25 4.39
CA SER A 83 -12.02 -5.37 5.47
C SER A 83 -11.61 -6.13 6.73
N LEU A 84 -12.35 -7.19 7.11
CA LEU A 84 -11.95 -8.08 8.20
C LEU A 84 -10.63 -8.81 7.91
N GLY A 85 -10.37 -9.15 6.65
CA GLY A 85 -9.08 -9.70 6.22
C GLY A 85 -7.94 -8.72 6.48
N ILE A 86 -8.07 -7.48 6.03
CA ILE A 86 -7.06 -6.43 6.26
C ILE A 86 -6.86 -6.19 7.76
N PHE A 87 -7.95 -6.15 8.54
CA PHE A 87 -7.89 -6.04 9.99
C PHE A 87 -7.08 -7.19 10.61
N GLY A 88 -7.34 -8.43 10.20
CA GLY A 88 -6.63 -9.61 10.67
C GLY A 88 -5.13 -9.53 10.38
N PHE A 89 -4.75 -9.10 9.17
CA PHE A 89 -3.37 -8.93 8.78
C PHE A 89 -2.63 -7.88 9.63
N LEU A 90 -3.19 -6.67 9.72
CA LEU A 90 -2.58 -5.57 10.47
C LEU A 90 -2.54 -5.83 11.97
N SER A 91 -3.60 -6.43 12.53
CA SER A 91 -3.64 -6.82 13.94
C SER A 91 -2.60 -7.89 14.26
N LYS A 92 -2.42 -8.88 13.37
CA LYS A 92 -1.37 -9.89 13.54
C LYS A 92 0.02 -9.27 13.47
N ALA A 93 0.27 -8.42 12.49
CA ALA A 93 1.55 -7.72 12.35
C ALA A 93 1.89 -6.94 13.63
N HIS A 94 0.92 -6.22 14.20
CA HIS A 94 1.09 -5.52 15.47
C HIS A 94 1.38 -6.48 16.64
N LEU A 95 0.61 -7.57 16.78
CA LEU A 95 0.81 -8.56 17.84
C LEU A 95 2.20 -9.22 17.74
N ASP A 96 2.68 -9.51 16.54
CA ASP A 96 3.98 -10.12 16.33
C ASP A 96 5.13 -9.15 16.71
N GLN A 97 4.92 -7.83 16.60
CA GLN A 97 5.85 -6.81 17.13
C GLN A 97 5.86 -6.72 18.66
N VAL A 98 4.69 -6.85 19.31
CA VAL A 98 4.55 -6.66 20.77
C VAL A 98 4.84 -7.93 21.57
N LYS A 99 4.66 -9.12 21.01
CA LYS A 99 4.94 -10.40 21.69
C LYS A 99 6.33 -10.49 22.33
N PRO A 100 7.44 -10.07 21.69
CA PRO A 100 8.76 -10.11 22.33
C PRO A 100 8.83 -9.28 23.60
N VAL A 101 8.13 -8.14 23.67
CA VAL A 101 8.09 -7.26 24.85
C VAL A 101 7.53 -7.99 26.07
N SER A 102 6.37 -8.64 25.91
CA SER A 102 5.77 -9.42 26.99
C SER A 102 6.67 -10.57 27.46
N GLY A 103 7.33 -11.27 26.51
CA GLY A 103 8.28 -12.32 26.82
C GLY A 103 9.52 -11.81 27.56
N ASN A 104 10.02 -10.65 27.17
CA ASN A 104 11.16 -10.02 27.84
C ASN A 104 10.82 -9.55 29.27
N ASN A 105 9.64 -8.99 29.50
CA ASN A 105 9.18 -8.59 30.82
C ASN A 105 9.19 -9.75 31.81
N ILE A 106 8.68 -10.92 31.43
CA ILE A 106 8.69 -12.13 32.26
C ILE A 106 10.13 -12.56 32.56
N LYS A 107 11.01 -12.54 31.56
CA LYS A 107 12.43 -12.91 31.76
C LYS A 107 13.14 -11.92 32.68
N ILE A 108 12.91 -10.62 32.52
CA ILE A 108 13.47 -9.56 33.40
C ILE A 108 13.01 -9.78 34.84
N GLU A 109 11.74 -10.07 35.08
CA GLU A 109 11.21 -10.36 36.42
C GLU A 109 11.87 -11.61 37.05
N LEU A 110 12.09 -12.65 36.25
CA LEU A 110 12.80 -13.86 36.70
C LEU A 110 14.27 -13.54 37.06
N LEU A 111 14.95 -12.76 36.24
CA LEU A 111 16.34 -12.31 36.54
C LEU A 111 16.40 -11.46 37.83
N ASP A 112 15.43 -10.58 38.02
CA ASP A 112 15.36 -9.79 39.28
C ASP A 112 15.14 -10.68 40.49
N LYS A 113 14.32 -11.71 40.44
CA LYS A 113 14.16 -12.69 41.50
C LYS A 113 15.49 -13.43 41.78
N GLN A 114 16.20 -13.82 40.71
CA GLN A 114 17.52 -14.49 40.88
C GLN A 114 18.57 -13.56 41.49
N ILE A 115 18.64 -12.29 41.04
CA ILE A 115 19.54 -11.27 41.64
C ILE A 115 19.21 -11.08 43.10
N ASN A 116 17.94 -10.96 43.45
CA ASN A 116 17.54 -10.83 44.87
C ASN A 116 17.92 -12.04 45.70
N GLN A 117 17.84 -13.26 45.17
CA GLN A 117 18.32 -14.47 45.86
C GLN A 117 19.84 -14.43 46.10
N GLN A 118 20.62 -14.00 45.11
CA GLN A 118 22.08 -13.86 45.31
C GLN A 118 22.42 -12.79 46.33
N ASN A 119 21.70 -11.64 46.31
CA ASN A 119 21.85 -10.61 47.32
C ASN A 119 21.56 -11.13 48.74
N LEU A 120 20.56 -11.99 48.92
CA LEU A 120 20.27 -12.63 50.22
C LEU A 120 21.38 -13.59 50.65
N ILE A 121 22.09 -14.26 49.72
CA ILE A 121 23.24 -15.11 50.03
C ILE A 121 24.41 -14.21 50.55
N ILE A 122 24.69 -13.09 49.87
CA ILE A 122 25.71 -12.13 50.28
C ILE A 122 25.39 -11.57 51.66
N ASP A 123 24.17 -11.09 51.87
CA ASP A 123 23.74 -10.53 53.19
C ASP A 123 23.90 -11.53 54.32
N ARG A 124 23.59 -12.81 54.12
CA ARG A 124 23.79 -13.87 55.09
C ARG A 124 25.28 -14.11 55.36
N ALA A 125 26.11 -14.18 54.31
CA ALA A 125 27.54 -14.41 54.45
C ALA A 125 28.22 -13.22 55.16
N GLU A 126 27.86 -11.98 54.82
CA GLU A 126 28.35 -10.77 55.48
C GLU A 126 27.96 -10.72 56.97
N LYS A 127 26.70 -11.06 57.28
CA LYS A 127 26.25 -11.17 58.67
C LYS A 127 27.06 -12.19 59.45
N GLN A 128 27.39 -13.33 58.85
CA GLN A 128 28.21 -14.36 59.50
C GLN A 128 29.63 -13.85 59.73
N ILE A 129 30.25 -13.18 58.74
CA ILE A 129 31.57 -12.54 58.90
C ILE A 129 31.55 -11.52 60.03
N ASN A 130 30.50 -10.70 60.09
CA ASN A 130 30.31 -9.70 61.14
C ASN A 130 30.22 -10.30 62.55
N LEU A 131 29.55 -11.48 62.67
CA LEU A 131 29.50 -12.22 63.91
C LEU A 131 30.88 -12.76 64.33
N LEU A 132 31.65 -13.27 63.36
CA LEU A 132 33.04 -13.71 63.59
C LEU A 132 33.96 -12.52 64.01
N ASP A 133 33.75 -11.34 63.43
CA ASP A 133 34.51 -10.13 63.84
C ASP A 133 34.16 -9.70 65.25
N LYS A 134 32.88 -9.65 65.61
CA LYS A 134 32.41 -9.35 66.95
C LYS A 134 32.99 -10.30 68.02
N ALA A 135 33.05 -11.61 67.67
CA ALA A 135 33.67 -12.58 68.56
C ALA A 135 35.16 -12.33 68.81
N LEU A 136 35.89 -11.77 67.83
CA LEU A 136 37.29 -11.39 68.01
C LEU A 136 37.45 -10.08 68.78
N GLU A 137 36.54 -9.12 68.63
CA GLU A 137 36.54 -7.83 69.35
C GLU A 137 36.58 -8.02 70.85
N VAL A 138 35.86 -9.04 71.38
CA VAL A 138 35.90 -9.38 72.87
C VAL A 138 37.26 -9.76 73.32
N TYR A 139 38.17 -10.33 72.48
CA TYR A 139 39.56 -10.61 72.87
C TYR A 139 40.45 -9.36 72.85
N ILE A 140 40.16 -8.45 71.92
CA ILE A 140 40.88 -7.19 71.77
C ILE A 140 40.61 -6.30 73.00
N ASP A 141 39.34 -6.14 73.38
CA ASP A 141 38.91 -5.32 74.52
C ASP A 141 39.48 -5.80 75.87
N LYS A 142 39.78 -7.08 75.98
CA LYS A 142 40.36 -7.72 77.16
C LYS A 142 41.90 -7.78 77.11
N GLU A 143 42.58 -7.13 76.21
CA GLU A 143 44.04 -7.14 75.96
C GLU A 143 44.64 -8.54 75.68
N TYR A 144 43.84 -9.54 75.37
CA TYR A 144 44.30 -10.92 75.10
C TYR A 144 44.72 -11.12 73.63
N VAL A 145 45.59 -10.30 73.09
CA VAL A 145 46.00 -10.27 71.68
C VAL A 145 46.47 -11.62 71.16
N SER A 146 47.28 -12.38 71.90
CA SER A 146 47.79 -13.68 71.49
C SER A 146 46.70 -14.73 71.40
N LYS A 147 45.64 -14.66 72.24
CA LYS A 147 44.47 -15.54 72.13
C LYS A 147 43.58 -15.14 70.94
N GLY A 148 43.39 -13.84 70.75
CA GLY A 148 42.64 -13.32 69.58
C GLY A 148 43.26 -13.74 68.23
N LEU A 149 44.59 -13.66 68.11
CA LEU A 149 45.28 -14.14 66.88
C LEU A 149 45.16 -15.64 66.67
N LYS A 150 45.17 -16.46 67.74
CA LYS A 150 44.96 -17.91 67.63
C LYS A 150 43.53 -18.24 67.21
N GLU A 151 42.58 -17.50 67.76
CA GLU A 151 41.16 -17.70 67.36
C GLU A 151 40.91 -17.21 65.96
N ARG A 152 41.46 -16.12 65.52
CA ARG A 152 41.39 -15.68 64.09
C ARG A 152 41.95 -16.71 63.16
N LYS A 153 43.04 -17.39 63.49
CA LYS A 153 43.63 -18.45 62.68
C LYS A 153 42.71 -19.68 62.58
N LYS A 154 41.95 -20.00 63.63
CA LYS A 154 40.94 -21.05 63.58
C LYS A 154 39.73 -20.69 62.67
N GLN A 155 39.37 -19.42 62.60
CA GLN A 155 38.30 -18.90 61.75
C GLN A 155 38.72 -18.68 60.30
N GLU A 156 39.99 -18.88 59.94
CA GLU A 156 40.54 -18.54 58.62
C GLU A 156 39.85 -19.34 57.48
N GLU A 157 39.59 -20.59 57.71
CA GLU A 157 38.93 -21.48 56.75
C GLU A 157 37.47 -21.09 56.50
N GLU A 158 36.71 -20.81 57.58
CA GLU A 158 35.31 -20.36 57.52
C GLU A 158 35.20 -18.98 56.83
N ARG A 159 36.12 -18.03 57.17
CA ARG A 159 36.17 -16.72 56.52
C ARG A 159 36.47 -16.82 55.04
N THR A 160 37.38 -17.70 54.65
CA THR A 160 37.73 -17.92 53.24
C THR A 160 36.52 -18.50 52.49
N LEU A 161 35.79 -19.46 53.08
CA LEU A 161 34.58 -20.03 52.50
C LEU A 161 33.51 -18.95 52.31
N LEU A 162 33.26 -18.12 53.32
CA LEU A 162 32.27 -17.03 53.27
C LEU A 162 32.66 -15.97 52.22
N THR A 163 33.96 -15.60 52.15
CA THR A 163 34.43 -14.66 51.14
C THR A 163 34.28 -15.21 49.72
N ASN A 164 34.62 -16.48 49.53
CA ASN A 164 34.41 -17.13 48.23
C ASN A 164 32.92 -17.20 47.86
N THR A 165 32.04 -17.45 48.84
CA THR A 165 30.58 -17.44 48.61
C THR A 165 30.09 -16.06 48.18
N ILE A 166 30.63 -14.98 48.78
CA ILE A 166 30.30 -13.59 48.40
C ILE A 166 30.80 -13.31 46.98
N ASN A 167 32.03 -13.72 46.66
CA ASN A 167 32.57 -13.51 45.31
C ASN A 167 31.78 -14.25 44.25
N ASP A 168 31.50 -15.55 44.45
CA ASP A 168 30.70 -16.36 43.54
C ASP A 168 29.29 -15.77 43.34
N ALA A 169 28.65 -15.30 44.41
CA ALA A 169 27.35 -14.66 44.32
C ALA A 169 27.42 -13.30 43.61
N SER A 170 28.49 -12.52 43.83
CA SER A 170 28.71 -11.25 43.13
C SER A 170 28.95 -11.43 41.64
N ASP A 171 29.74 -12.45 41.24
CA ASP A 171 29.98 -12.78 39.85
C ASP A 171 28.68 -13.20 39.15
N LYS A 172 27.83 -14.00 39.83
CA LYS A 172 26.50 -14.35 39.32
C LYS A 172 25.58 -13.15 39.17
N ILE A 173 25.60 -12.21 40.10
CA ILE A 173 24.84 -10.97 40.03
C ILE A 173 25.28 -10.17 38.79
N PHE A 174 26.59 -10.10 38.55
CA PHE A 174 27.13 -9.40 37.37
C PHE A 174 26.64 -10.04 36.06
N GLU A 175 26.70 -11.36 35.91
CA GLU A 175 26.19 -12.09 34.73
C GLU A 175 24.68 -11.89 34.53
N LEU A 176 23.88 -11.99 35.60
CA LEU A 176 22.44 -11.81 35.57
C LEU A 176 22.07 -10.35 35.21
N THR A 177 22.82 -9.38 35.73
CA THR A 177 22.62 -7.95 35.44
C THR A 177 22.93 -7.64 33.98
N ASN A 178 24.01 -8.20 33.42
CA ASN A 178 24.33 -8.05 32.02
C ASN A 178 23.22 -8.64 31.12
N SER A 179 22.76 -9.85 31.44
CA SER A 179 21.65 -10.50 30.72
C SER A 179 20.36 -9.67 30.79
N LYS A 180 20.08 -9.07 31.96
CA LYS A 180 18.94 -8.15 32.13
C LYS A 180 19.09 -6.90 31.26
N ALA A 181 20.27 -6.30 31.23
CA ALA A 181 20.55 -5.11 30.42
C ALA A 181 20.36 -5.36 28.92
N GLU A 182 20.80 -6.52 28.42
CA GLU A 182 20.56 -6.90 27.00
C GLU A 182 19.07 -7.03 26.67
N LEU A 183 18.28 -7.63 27.56
CA LEU A 183 16.84 -7.74 27.38
C LEU A 183 16.14 -6.37 27.42
N GLN A 184 16.57 -5.47 28.31
CA GLN A 184 16.06 -4.10 28.40
C GLN A 184 16.38 -3.31 27.13
N LEU A 185 17.62 -3.37 26.65
CA LEU A 185 18.00 -2.74 25.36
C LEU A 185 17.18 -3.23 24.17
N SER A 186 16.87 -4.53 24.14
CA SER A 186 15.99 -5.11 23.12
C SER A 186 14.56 -4.58 23.25
N GLN A 187 14.07 -4.42 24.47
CA GLN A 187 12.75 -3.88 24.73
C GLN A 187 12.64 -2.40 24.32
N ASP A 188 13.63 -1.58 24.69
CA ASP A 188 13.68 -0.16 24.34
C ASP A 188 13.65 0.07 22.83
N LYS A 189 14.34 -0.79 22.06
CA LYS A 189 14.29 -0.75 20.58
C LYS A 189 12.87 -1.00 20.05
N ILE A 190 12.20 -2.01 20.57
CA ILE A 190 10.82 -2.33 20.15
C ILE A 190 9.86 -1.20 20.56
N GLU A 191 10.02 -0.65 21.76
CA GLU A 191 9.20 0.49 22.22
C GLU A 191 9.42 1.74 21.35
N ALA A 192 10.64 1.98 20.88
CA ALA A 192 10.92 3.06 19.95
C ALA A 192 10.25 2.87 18.58
N GLU A 193 10.18 1.64 18.07
CA GLU A 193 9.48 1.32 16.82
C GLU A 193 7.96 1.49 16.93
N VAL A 194 7.39 1.21 18.10
CA VAL A 194 5.95 1.34 18.39
C VAL A 194 5.58 2.77 18.81
N GLY A 195 6.58 3.61 19.10
CA GLY A 195 6.42 4.97 19.60
C GLY A 195 5.40 5.85 18.86
N PRO A 196 5.35 5.90 17.52
CA PRO A 196 4.38 6.73 16.79
C PRO A 196 2.92 6.43 17.14
N ILE A 197 2.57 5.18 17.39
CA ILE A 197 1.21 4.79 17.79
C ILE A 197 0.91 5.22 19.23
N LYS A 198 1.92 5.31 20.08
CA LYS A 198 1.79 5.79 21.46
C LYS A 198 1.31 7.25 21.49
N TYR A 199 1.83 8.11 20.60
CA TYR A 199 1.36 9.48 20.46
C TYR A 199 -0.10 9.57 19.98
N VAL A 200 -0.53 8.64 19.13
CA VAL A 200 -1.94 8.55 18.72
C VAL A 200 -2.83 8.13 19.90
N ALA A 201 -2.35 7.20 20.73
CA ALA A 201 -3.06 6.79 21.95
C ALA A 201 -3.18 7.95 22.93
N GLU A 202 -2.11 8.74 23.13
CA GLU A 202 -2.11 9.93 23.97
C GLU A 202 -3.07 11.01 23.46
N LEU A 203 -3.14 11.19 22.13
CA LEU A 203 -4.06 12.15 21.51
C LEU A 203 -5.53 11.77 21.74
N ILE A 204 -5.87 10.47 21.71
CA ILE A 204 -7.25 9.99 21.80
C ILE A 204 -7.69 9.78 23.26
N TYR A 205 -6.81 9.25 24.10
CA TYR A 205 -7.12 8.80 25.47
C TYR A 205 -6.47 9.61 26.57
N GLY A 206 -5.59 10.57 26.25
CA GLY A 206 -4.91 11.43 27.22
C GLY A 206 -4.13 10.65 28.26
N GLU A 207 -4.35 10.92 29.56
CA GLU A 207 -3.65 10.30 30.68
C GLU A 207 -3.86 8.77 30.75
N ASN A 208 -4.93 8.23 30.17
CA ASN A 208 -5.21 6.80 30.12
C ASN A 208 -4.65 6.09 28.88
N ALA A 209 -3.67 6.70 28.20
CA ALA A 209 -3.13 6.18 26.94
C ALA A 209 -2.48 4.80 27.07
N GLN A 210 -1.77 4.56 28.19
CA GLN A 210 -1.09 3.27 28.42
C GLN A 210 -2.06 2.11 28.54
N ASP A 211 -3.16 2.28 29.28
CA ASP A 211 -4.19 1.24 29.46
C ASP A 211 -5.03 0.98 28.22
N ASN A 212 -5.07 1.96 27.30
CA ASN A 212 -5.87 1.92 26.09
C ASN A 212 -5.05 1.83 24.80
N PHE A 213 -3.76 1.50 24.89
CA PHE A 213 -2.85 1.43 23.75
C PHE A 213 -3.36 0.47 22.65
N ASP A 214 -3.78 -0.75 23.00
CA ASP A 214 -4.33 -1.71 22.07
C ASP A 214 -5.62 -1.22 21.39
N LYS A 215 -6.42 -0.40 22.09
CA LYS A 215 -7.63 0.20 21.52
C LYS A 215 -7.27 1.28 20.50
N ALA A 216 -6.23 2.08 20.79
CA ALA A 216 -5.72 3.08 19.84
C ALA A 216 -5.21 2.43 18.56
N VAL A 217 -4.43 1.36 18.68
CA VAL A 217 -3.97 0.57 17.52
C VAL A 217 -5.14 0.08 16.68
N ARG A 218 -6.12 -0.58 17.31
CA ARG A 218 -7.32 -1.07 16.61
C ARG A 218 -8.08 0.06 15.93
N PHE A 219 -8.19 1.22 16.57
CA PHE A 219 -8.85 2.40 16.01
C PHE A 219 -8.12 2.91 14.75
N VAL A 220 -6.79 3.01 14.79
CA VAL A 220 -5.99 3.40 13.62
C VAL A 220 -6.15 2.38 12.49
N ILE A 221 -6.12 1.09 12.79
CA ILE A 221 -6.34 0.03 11.81
C ILE A 221 -7.72 0.17 11.16
N LEU A 222 -8.77 0.43 11.95
CA LEU A 222 -10.14 0.64 11.44
C LEU A 222 -10.25 1.86 10.52
N ILE A 223 -9.59 2.97 10.86
CA ILE A 223 -9.54 4.15 9.99
C ILE A 223 -8.85 3.82 8.66
N LEU A 224 -7.71 3.16 8.72
CA LEU A 224 -6.99 2.75 7.50
C LEU A 224 -7.86 1.89 6.60
N ILE A 225 -8.53 0.90 7.14
CA ILE A 225 -9.43 0.01 6.40
C ILE A 225 -10.58 0.79 5.77
N PHE A 226 -11.23 1.66 6.56
CA PHE A 226 -12.37 2.46 6.11
C PHE A 226 -12.00 3.40 4.96
N VAL A 227 -10.74 3.85 4.92
CA VAL A 227 -10.24 4.69 3.82
C VAL A 227 -9.81 3.85 2.62
N PHE A 228 -9.01 2.79 2.81
CA PHE A 228 -8.37 2.07 1.71
C PHE A 228 -9.35 1.21 0.90
N ASP A 229 -10.24 0.46 1.54
CA ASP A 229 -11.09 -0.52 0.85
C ASP A 229 -12.18 0.15 -0.02
N PRO A 230 -12.98 1.12 0.47
CA PRO A 230 -13.89 1.87 -0.38
C PRO A 230 -13.17 2.71 -1.45
N LEU A 231 -11.98 3.26 -1.13
CA LEU A 231 -11.20 4.06 -2.07
C LEU A 231 -10.75 3.24 -3.27
N ALA A 232 -10.33 2.00 -3.08
CA ALA A 232 -9.95 1.09 -4.17
C ALA A 232 -11.09 0.92 -5.17
N VAL A 233 -12.31 0.67 -4.70
CA VAL A 233 -13.52 0.52 -5.52
C VAL A 233 -13.87 1.82 -6.25
N LEU A 234 -13.88 2.94 -5.53
CA LEU A 234 -14.25 4.26 -6.09
C LEU A 234 -13.24 4.73 -7.14
N LEU A 235 -11.94 4.52 -6.91
CA LEU A 235 -10.90 4.87 -7.88
C LEU A 235 -10.99 4.01 -9.14
N LEU A 236 -11.34 2.73 -9.03
CA LEU A 236 -11.55 1.87 -10.19
C LEU A 236 -12.74 2.36 -11.03
N ILE A 237 -13.84 2.76 -10.38
CA ILE A 237 -15.00 3.35 -11.06
C ILE A 237 -14.60 4.66 -11.74
N ALA A 238 -13.89 5.56 -11.05
CA ALA A 238 -13.41 6.82 -11.60
C ALA A 238 -12.47 6.61 -12.80
N ALA A 239 -11.57 5.65 -12.72
CA ALA A 239 -10.68 5.27 -13.82
C ALA A 239 -11.46 4.77 -15.04
N ASN A 240 -12.48 3.93 -14.84
CA ASN A 240 -13.36 3.44 -15.92
C ASN A 240 -14.15 4.58 -16.59
N ILE A 241 -14.66 5.55 -15.80
CA ILE A 241 -15.34 6.74 -16.33
C ILE A 241 -14.38 7.54 -17.21
N SER A 242 -13.19 7.84 -16.67
CA SER A 242 -12.17 8.62 -17.36
C SER A 242 -11.72 7.96 -18.67
N LEU A 243 -11.55 6.63 -18.70
CA LEU A 243 -11.22 5.88 -19.88
C LEU A 243 -12.33 5.95 -20.95
N ARG A 244 -13.59 5.88 -20.54
CA ARG A 244 -14.73 6.01 -21.46
C ARG A 244 -14.82 7.40 -22.08
N GLN A 245 -14.69 8.44 -21.26
CA GLN A 245 -14.67 9.83 -21.73
C GLN A 245 -13.53 10.04 -22.73
N TRP A 246 -12.35 9.52 -22.43
CA TRP A 246 -11.21 9.61 -23.34
C TRP A 246 -11.46 8.87 -24.65
N ARG A 247 -11.99 7.62 -24.61
CA ARG A 247 -12.35 6.86 -25.82
C ARG A 247 -13.39 7.58 -26.65
N LYS A 248 -14.43 8.16 -26.01
CA LYS A 248 -15.47 8.94 -26.69
C LYS A 248 -14.87 10.16 -27.41
N LYS A 249 -14.03 10.93 -26.71
CA LYS A 249 -13.35 12.09 -27.28
C LYS A 249 -12.44 11.71 -28.45
N ARG A 250 -11.69 10.63 -28.33
CA ARG A 250 -10.83 10.11 -29.39
C ARG A 250 -11.62 9.69 -30.64
N ASN A 251 -12.78 9.05 -30.45
CA ASN A 251 -13.65 8.62 -31.54
C ASN A 251 -14.28 9.82 -32.24
N LEU A 252 -14.68 10.87 -31.51
CA LEU A 252 -15.19 12.12 -32.10
C LEU A 252 -14.11 12.79 -32.97
N ILE A 253 -12.89 12.94 -32.48
CA ILE A 253 -11.77 13.52 -33.26
C ILE A 253 -11.53 12.71 -34.53
N LYS A 254 -11.48 11.37 -34.44
CA LYS A 254 -11.32 10.52 -35.63
C LYS A 254 -12.48 10.63 -36.62
N SER A 255 -13.71 10.85 -36.17
CA SER A 255 -14.86 11.04 -37.05
C SER A 255 -14.81 12.40 -37.75
N GLU A 256 -14.40 13.46 -37.05
CA GLU A 256 -14.17 14.79 -37.62
C GLU A 256 -13.03 14.79 -38.67
N GLU A 257 -11.93 14.12 -38.36
CA GLU A 257 -10.82 13.97 -39.31
C GLU A 257 -11.25 13.25 -40.59
N LYS A 258 -12.04 12.14 -40.46
CA LYS A 258 -12.58 11.42 -41.59
C LYS A 258 -13.56 12.26 -42.41
N PHE A 259 -14.41 13.05 -41.75
CA PHE A 259 -15.35 13.95 -42.40
C PHE A 259 -14.61 15.03 -43.20
N ASN A 260 -13.63 15.70 -42.58
CA ASN A 260 -12.82 16.74 -43.23
C ASN A 260 -12.02 16.16 -44.43
N LEU A 261 -11.48 14.95 -44.30
CA LEU A 261 -10.79 14.27 -45.39
C LEU A 261 -11.72 13.98 -46.56
N LYS A 262 -12.94 13.49 -46.28
CA LYS A 262 -13.97 13.20 -47.27
C LYS A 262 -14.35 14.50 -48.02
N GLU A 263 -14.61 15.57 -47.31
CA GLU A 263 -14.95 16.86 -47.89
C GLU A 263 -13.83 17.40 -48.84
N LYS A 264 -12.56 17.28 -48.40
CA LYS A 264 -11.41 17.64 -49.29
C LYS A 264 -11.38 16.78 -50.54
N LEU A 265 -11.58 15.46 -50.43
CA LEU A 265 -11.62 14.56 -51.57
C LEU A 265 -12.76 14.89 -52.54
N ASP A 266 -13.92 15.23 -52.03
CA ASP A 266 -15.07 15.59 -52.85
C ASP A 266 -14.86 16.94 -53.58
N ARG A 267 -14.21 17.90 -52.93
CA ARG A 267 -13.78 19.15 -53.56
C ARG A 267 -12.76 18.91 -54.70
N GLU A 268 -11.75 18.09 -54.50
CA GLU A 268 -10.77 17.75 -55.53
C GLU A 268 -11.42 16.92 -56.69
N ARG A 269 -12.33 16.00 -56.40
CA ARG A 269 -13.10 15.29 -57.42
C ARG A 269 -13.93 16.25 -58.27
N SER A 270 -14.56 17.25 -57.65
CA SER A 270 -15.36 18.23 -58.39
C SER A 270 -14.48 19.10 -59.31
N LYS A 271 -13.29 19.49 -58.88
CA LYS A 271 -12.29 20.21 -59.71
C LYS A 271 -11.86 19.35 -60.91
N LEU A 272 -11.52 18.07 -60.65
CA LEU A 272 -11.13 17.13 -61.70
C LEU A 272 -12.26 16.89 -62.71
N LYS A 273 -13.51 16.85 -62.27
CA LYS A 273 -14.67 16.70 -63.14
C LYS A 273 -14.80 17.91 -64.10
N LYS A 274 -14.65 19.15 -63.54
CA LYS A 274 -14.66 20.38 -64.35
C LYS A 274 -13.51 20.40 -65.38
N VAL A 275 -12.30 19.99 -64.96
CA VAL A 275 -11.17 19.87 -65.91
C VAL A 275 -11.44 18.84 -67.01
N ARG A 276 -11.97 17.67 -66.65
CA ARG A 276 -12.34 16.65 -67.64
C ARG A 276 -13.41 17.14 -68.62
N GLU A 277 -14.42 17.85 -68.14
CA GLU A 277 -15.44 18.44 -69.03
C GLU A 277 -14.81 19.44 -70.01
N LYS A 278 -13.98 20.37 -69.48
CA LYS A 278 -13.22 21.30 -70.36
C LYS A 278 -12.36 20.53 -71.37
N THR A 279 -11.60 19.54 -70.96
CA THR A 279 -10.75 18.73 -71.82
C THR A 279 -11.56 17.98 -72.87
N ARG A 280 -12.75 17.50 -72.54
CA ARG A 280 -13.65 16.88 -73.50
C ARG A 280 -14.17 17.87 -74.56
N ASP A 281 -14.48 19.10 -74.12
CA ASP A 281 -14.96 20.14 -75.01
C ASP A 281 -13.83 20.62 -75.91
N TYR A 282 -12.61 20.79 -75.40
CA TYR A 282 -11.42 21.02 -76.21
C TYR A 282 -11.17 19.90 -77.26
N ARG A 283 -11.32 18.63 -76.88
CA ARG A 283 -11.14 17.50 -77.78
C ARG A 283 -12.20 17.51 -78.88
N LYS A 284 -13.48 17.82 -78.56
CA LYS A 284 -14.57 17.95 -79.56
C LYS A 284 -14.30 19.11 -80.49
N MET A 285 -13.75 20.22 -79.98
CA MET A 285 -13.35 21.38 -80.76
C MET A 285 -12.20 21.04 -81.70
N MET A 286 -11.14 20.36 -81.23
CA MET A 286 -10.00 19.94 -82.06
C MET A 286 -10.42 18.89 -83.16
N THR A 287 -11.41 18.01 -82.91
CA THR A 287 -11.95 17.14 -83.94
C THR A 287 -12.64 17.95 -85.03
N LYS A 288 -13.40 18.99 -84.64
CA LYS A 288 -14.02 19.90 -85.67
C LYS A 288 -12.99 20.67 -86.45
N ILE A 289 -11.88 21.09 -85.86
CA ILE A 289 -10.78 21.77 -86.49
C ILE A 289 -10.04 20.84 -87.47
N GLY A 290 -9.94 19.54 -87.13
CA GLY A 290 -9.37 18.54 -88.03
C GLY A 290 -10.10 18.41 -89.41
N ASP A 291 -11.37 18.77 -89.44
CA ASP A 291 -12.21 18.77 -90.71
C ASP A 291 -11.85 20.00 -91.58
N PHE A 292 -10.94 20.86 -91.20
CA PHE A 292 -10.49 22.07 -91.94
C PHE A 292 -9.18 21.85 -92.73
N LYS A 293 -8.65 20.62 -92.71
CA LYS A 293 -7.34 20.29 -93.21
C LYS A 293 -7.12 20.63 -94.70
N ASP A 294 -8.22 20.61 -95.47
CA ASP A 294 -8.24 20.84 -96.93
C ASP A 294 -8.96 22.14 -97.32
N MET A 295 -9.15 23.11 -96.34
CA MET A 295 -9.88 24.35 -96.63
C MET A 295 -8.92 25.51 -96.67
N SER A 296 -9.29 26.54 -97.51
CA SER A 296 -8.53 27.79 -97.60
C SER A 296 -8.62 28.62 -96.30
N PRO A 297 -7.66 29.51 -96.05
CA PRO A 297 -7.66 30.33 -94.81
C PRO A 297 -8.94 31.17 -94.64
N ASP A 298 -9.57 31.63 -95.70
CA ASP A 298 -10.81 32.39 -95.60
C ASP A 298 -12.01 31.54 -95.30
N GLU A 299 -12.12 30.32 -95.81
CA GLU A 299 -13.15 29.37 -95.52
C GLU A 299 -13.06 28.85 -94.06
N ILE A 300 -11.80 28.72 -93.57
CA ILE A 300 -11.54 28.34 -92.13
C ILE A 300 -12.05 29.49 -91.26
N LYS A 301 -11.77 30.73 -91.59
CA LYS A 301 -12.20 31.89 -90.77
C LYS A 301 -13.72 31.95 -90.65
N VAL A 302 -14.45 31.85 -91.81
CA VAL A 302 -15.93 31.84 -91.84
C VAL A 302 -16.50 30.70 -91.04
N LYS A 303 -15.92 29.50 -91.07
CA LYS A 303 -16.37 28.33 -90.33
C LYS A 303 -16.06 28.38 -88.87
N LEU A 304 -14.92 29.02 -88.48
CA LEU A 304 -14.57 29.33 -87.09
C LEU A 304 -15.53 30.35 -86.49
N ASP A 305 -15.90 31.41 -87.27
CA ASP A 305 -16.87 32.40 -86.81
C ASP A 305 -18.28 31.81 -86.66
N GLN A 306 -18.66 30.83 -87.48
CA GLN A 306 -19.90 30.09 -87.29
C GLN A 306 -19.91 29.08 -86.12
N ILE A 307 -18.74 28.58 -85.73
CA ILE A 307 -18.60 27.61 -84.68
C ILE A 307 -18.38 28.33 -83.30
N TYR A 308 -17.74 29.47 -83.34
CA TYR A 308 -17.48 30.29 -82.20
C TYR A 308 -18.08 31.68 -82.40
N ASP A 309 -19.09 31.96 -81.60
CA ASP A 309 -19.51 33.35 -81.45
C ASP A 309 -18.46 34.04 -80.54
N TRP A 310 -17.50 34.75 -81.17
CA TRP A 310 -16.41 35.48 -80.49
C TRP A 310 -16.91 36.59 -79.56
N ASN A 311 -18.23 36.87 -79.56
CA ASN A 311 -18.86 37.84 -78.69
C ASN A 311 -19.32 37.27 -77.32
N ASP A 312 -19.20 35.95 -77.15
CA ASP A 312 -19.57 35.37 -75.85
C ASP A 312 -18.45 35.67 -74.81
N LYS A 313 -18.68 36.79 -74.06
CA LYS A 313 -17.80 37.31 -72.99
C LYS A 313 -17.75 36.42 -71.77
N THR A 314 -17.97 35.13 -71.85
CA THR A 314 -18.00 34.20 -70.75
C THR A 314 -16.71 33.42 -70.52
N ILE A 315 -15.54 33.95 -71.01
CA ILE A 315 -14.25 33.49 -70.55
C ILE A 315 -13.59 34.62 -69.72
N LYS A 316 -14.03 34.76 -68.49
CA LYS A 316 -13.25 35.37 -67.40
C LYS A 316 -13.02 34.34 -66.31
#